data_a5b6df4a31bac5f58d161378bea494f0
#
_entry.id   a5b6df4a31bac5f58d161378bea494f0
#
_cell.length_a   1.000
_cell.length_b   1.000
_cell.length_c   1.000
_cell.angle_alpha   90.00
_cell.angle_beta   90.00
_cell.angle_gamma   90.00
#
_symmetry.space_group_name_H-M   'P 1'
#
loop_
_entity.id
_entity.type
_entity.pdbx_description
1 polymer ?
#
loop_
_entity_poly.entity_id
_entity_poly.type
_entity_poly.pdbx_seq_one_letter_code
_entity_poly.pdbx_strand_id
1 'polypeptide(L)'
;MKATFFLLAGILINVSCNSSSDREETRKEIYQAEKAFEKMTSEKGIAEAFCYFADEKAVIKRGNDSLIYGKENIKTYYNKGNYTNATVNWTPDFIDVSDCGTLGYTFGKYVWKVQNTDGKIVEYKGVFHTVWKKQPDGTWKYVWD
;
A
#
# COMPACT_ATOMS: atom_id res chain seq x y z
N MET A 1 -19.26 14.70 -63.00
CA MET A 1 -18.29 14.19 -62.04
C MET A 1 -18.47 14.92 -60.73
N LYS A 2 -19.03 14.24 -59.71
CA LYS A 2 -19.24 14.82 -58.34
C LYS A 2 -18.15 14.31 -57.46
N ALA A 3 -17.29 15.21 -56.93
CA ALA A 3 -16.24 14.88 -55.99
C ALA A 3 -16.83 14.90 -54.57
N THR A 4 -16.83 13.76 -53.92
CA THR A 4 -17.26 13.62 -52.51
C THR A 4 -16.05 13.86 -51.61
N PHE A 5 -16.05 14.96 -50.86
CA PHE A 5 -15.03 15.27 -49.86
C PHE A 5 -15.36 14.48 -48.59
N PHE A 6 -14.49 13.51 -48.21
CA PHE A 6 -14.53 12.84 -46.90
C PHE A 6 -13.82 13.72 -45.86
N LEU A 7 -14.57 14.27 -44.93
CA LEU A 7 -14.05 15.01 -43.78
C LEU A 7 -13.63 13.98 -42.71
N LEU A 8 -12.34 13.77 -42.56
CA LEU A 8 -11.79 12.92 -41.50
C LEU A 8 -11.79 13.73 -40.20
N ALA A 9 -12.76 13.49 -39.32
CA ALA A 9 -12.79 14.09 -37.97
C ALA A 9 -11.76 13.36 -37.09
N GLY A 10 -10.62 13.99 -36.85
CA GLY A 10 -9.63 13.52 -35.91
C GLY A 10 -10.14 13.68 -34.46
N ILE A 11 -10.35 12.57 -33.77
CA ILE A 11 -10.63 12.57 -32.33
C ILE A 11 -9.32 12.89 -31.60
N LEU A 12 -9.17 14.11 -31.13
CA LEU A 12 -8.13 14.49 -30.18
C LEU A 12 -8.48 13.90 -28.81
N ILE A 13 -7.84 12.78 -28.46
CA ILE A 13 -7.88 12.26 -27.09
C ILE A 13 -7.01 13.20 -26.26
N ASN A 14 -7.66 14.10 -25.51
CA ASN A 14 -7.00 14.88 -24.48
C ASN A 14 -6.60 13.93 -23.34
N VAL A 15 -5.34 13.52 -23.30
CA VAL A 15 -4.74 12.93 -22.11
C VAL A 15 -4.59 14.09 -21.12
N SER A 16 -5.58 14.25 -20.25
CA SER A 16 -5.53 15.20 -19.15
C SER A 16 -4.41 14.75 -18.20
N CYS A 17 -3.30 15.46 -18.16
CA CYS A 17 -2.35 15.36 -17.07
C CYS A 17 -3.09 15.71 -15.77
N ASN A 18 -3.00 14.85 -14.78
CA ASN A 18 -3.56 15.06 -13.45
C ASN A 18 -3.18 16.46 -12.95
N SER A 19 -4.18 17.24 -12.57
CA SER A 19 -3.96 18.56 -11.97
C SER A 19 -3.29 18.40 -10.59
N SER A 20 -2.71 19.47 -10.06
CA SER A 20 -2.11 19.45 -8.72
C SER A 20 -3.14 19.11 -7.64
N SER A 21 -4.42 19.44 -7.84
CA SER A 21 -5.53 19.06 -6.97
C SER A 21 -5.78 17.54 -6.95
N ASP A 22 -5.67 16.87 -8.11
CA ASP A 22 -5.90 15.43 -8.22
C ASP A 22 -4.77 14.65 -7.54
N ARG A 23 -3.52 15.14 -7.62
CA ARG A 23 -2.39 14.55 -6.89
C ARG A 23 -2.55 14.67 -5.39
N GLU A 24 -3.01 15.81 -4.90
CA GLU A 24 -3.24 16.01 -3.47
C GLU A 24 -4.38 15.12 -2.96
N GLU A 25 -5.44 14.95 -3.73
CA GLU A 25 -6.52 14.01 -3.39
C GLU A 25 -6.00 12.56 -3.35
N THR A 26 -5.22 12.16 -4.34
CA THR A 26 -4.60 10.82 -4.37
C THR A 26 -3.66 10.58 -3.17
N ARG A 27 -2.90 11.58 -2.73
CA ARG A 27 -2.10 11.49 -1.48
C ARG A 27 -2.97 11.25 -0.26
N LYS A 28 -4.11 11.93 -0.16
CA LYS A 28 -5.08 11.72 0.93
C LYS A 28 -5.67 10.33 0.91
N GLU A 29 -6.02 9.80 -0.27
CA GLU A 29 -6.50 8.43 -0.41
C GLU A 29 -5.46 7.42 0.13
N ILE A 30 -4.17 7.58 -0.24
CA ILE A 30 -3.10 6.70 0.25
C ILE A 30 -2.90 6.87 1.76
N TYR A 31 -2.93 8.09 2.28
CA TYR A 31 -2.87 8.31 3.72
C TYR A 31 -4.00 7.59 4.47
N GLN A 32 -5.23 7.65 3.94
CA GLN A 32 -6.36 6.93 4.52
C GLN A 32 -6.18 5.41 4.43
N ALA A 33 -5.61 4.89 3.33
CA ALA A 33 -5.29 3.47 3.20
C ALA A 33 -4.25 3.02 4.25
N GLU A 34 -3.19 3.81 4.48
CA GLU A 34 -2.20 3.58 5.54
C GLU A 34 -2.85 3.52 6.93
N LYS A 35 -3.71 4.49 7.24
CA LYS A 35 -4.37 4.56 8.55
C LYS A 35 -5.41 3.43 8.73
N ALA A 36 -6.12 3.06 7.67
CA ALA A 36 -7.03 1.92 7.68
C ALA A 36 -6.27 0.60 7.86
N PHE A 37 -5.11 0.47 7.24
CA PHE A 37 -4.22 -0.69 7.38
C PHE A 37 -3.72 -0.81 8.83
N GLU A 38 -3.15 0.26 9.39
CA GLU A 38 -2.71 0.30 10.78
C GLU A 38 -3.85 -0.09 11.74
N LYS A 39 -5.01 0.55 11.59
CA LYS A 39 -6.19 0.29 12.42
C LYS A 39 -6.61 -1.19 12.35
N MET A 40 -6.62 -1.78 11.16
CA MET A 40 -6.99 -3.18 10.97
C MET A 40 -6.03 -4.13 11.67
N THR A 41 -4.74 -3.80 11.83
CA THR A 41 -3.80 -4.65 12.58
C THR A 41 -4.22 -4.81 14.05
N SER A 42 -4.78 -3.78 14.65
CA SER A 42 -5.27 -3.84 16.03
C SER A 42 -6.66 -4.47 16.16
N GLU A 43 -7.52 -4.34 15.15
CA GLU A 43 -8.90 -4.82 15.19
C GLU A 43 -9.05 -6.28 14.75
N LYS A 44 -8.29 -6.72 13.75
CA LYS A 44 -8.41 -8.05 13.14
C LYS A 44 -7.12 -8.87 13.21
N GLY A 45 -6.06 -8.28 13.73
CA GLY A 45 -4.76 -8.91 13.81
C GLY A 45 -3.87 -8.61 12.59
N ILE A 46 -2.56 -8.74 12.83
CA ILE A 46 -1.52 -8.37 11.86
C ILE A 46 -1.62 -9.19 10.57
N ALA A 47 -1.77 -10.51 10.67
CA ALA A 47 -1.83 -11.40 9.52
C ALA A 47 -3.02 -11.08 8.58
N GLU A 48 -4.19 -10.82 9.15
CA GLU A 48 -5.38 -10.45 8.37
C GLU A 48 -5.22 -9.09 7.70
N ALA A 49 -4.69 -8.10 8.42
CA ALA A 49 -4.50 -6.76 7.89
C ALA A 49 -3.48 -6.76 6.74
N PHE A 50 -2.32 -7.40 6.93
CA PHE A 50 -1.30 -7.51 5.89
C PHE A 50 -1.82 -8.28 4.67
N CYS A 51 -2.61 -9.33 4.83
CA CYS A 51 -3.25 -10.04 3.74
C CYS A 51 -4.29 -9.16 3.02
N TYR A 52 -5.14 -8.46 3.78
CA TYR A 52 -6.22 -7.64 3.21
C TYR A 52 -5.69 -6.50 2.33
N PHE A 53 -4.66 -5.80 2.78
CA PHE A 53 -4.09 -4.66 2.06
C PHE A 53 -3.07 -5.06 0.98
N ALA A 54 -2.65 -6.32 0.90
CA ALA A 54 -1.76 -6.81 -0.15
C ALA A 54 -2.47 -6.93 -1.51
N ASP A 55 -1.79 -6.54 -2.59
CA ASP A 55 -2.10 -7.02 -3.94
C ASP A 55 -1.86 -8.53 -4.01
N GLU A 56 -2.52 -9.24 -4.94
CA GLU A 56 -2.35 -10.69 -5.12
C GLU A 56 -0.88 -11.12 -5.28
N LYS A 57 -0.09 -10.27 -5.95
CA LYS A 57 1.34 -10.49 -6.23
C LYS A 57 2.26 -9.65 -5.36
N ALA A 58 1.76 -9.08 -4.27
CA ALA A 58 2.56 -8.26 -3.37
C ALA A 58 3.80 -8.99 -2.88
N VAL A 59 4.85 -8.24 -2.62
CA VAL A 59 6.11 -8.73 -2.05
C VAL A 59 6.39 -7.95 -0.78
N ILE A 60 6.80 -8.63 0.27
CA ILE A 60 7.35 -7.98 1.47
C ILE A 60 8.79 -8.41 1.70
N LYS A 61 9.62 -7.47 2.16
CA LYS A 61 10.99 -7.76 2.60
C LYS A 61 11.01 -7.87 4.11
N ARG A 62 11.55 -8.96 4.64
CA ARG A 62 11.64 -9.19 6.09
C ARG A 62 12.98 -9.82 6.48
N GLY A 63 13.36 -9.58 7.72
CA GLY A 63 14.60 -10.15 8.29
C GLY A 63 15.84 -9.84 7.45
N ASN A 64 16.72 -10.83 7.29
CA ASN A 64 17.96 -10.71 6.52
C ASN A 64 17.70 -10.87 5.03
N ASP A 65 17.07 -9.84 4.42
CA ASP A 65 16.78 -9.75 2.99
C ASP A 65 15.86 -10.86 2.42
N SER A 66 15.06 -11.49 3.29
CA SER A 66 14.06 -12.47 2.84
C SER A 66 12.91 -11.78 2.14
N LEU A 67 12.58 -12.24 0.94
CA LEU A 67 11.41 -11.81 0.17
C LEU A 67 10.30 -12.84 0.29
N ILE A 68 9.10 -12.37 0.62
CA ILE A 68 7.89 -13.18 0.73
C ILE A 68 6.93 -12.71 -0.36
N TYR A 69 6.58 -13.62 -1.26
CA TYR A 69 5.82 -13.32 -2.47
C TYR A 69 4.37 -13.79 -2.33
N GLY A 70 3.43 -12.92 -2.69
CA GLY A 70 2.00 -13.19 -2.74
C GLY A 70 1.31 -13.10 -1.39
N LYS A 71 0.08 -12.60 -1.40
CA LYS A 71 -0.67 -12.26 -0.18
C LYS A 71 -0.91 -13.45 0.75
N GLU A 72 -1.12 -14.66 0.23
CA GLU A 72 -1.36 -15.84 1.05
C GLU A 72 -0.10 -16.28 1.82
N ASN A 73 1.08 -16.18 1.18
CA ASN A 73 2.34 -16.43 1.86
C ASN A 73 2.65 -15.36 2.90
N ILE A 74 2.28 -14.10 2.62
CA ILE A 74 2.39 -12.98 3.57
C ILE A 74 1.52 -13.27 4.79
N LYS A 75 0.26 -13.67 4.60
CA LYS A 75 -0.63 -14.07 5.69
C LYS A 75 -0.03 -15.22 6.52
N THR A 76 0.48 -16.24 5.83
CA THR A 76 1.12 -17.39 6.48
C THR A 76 2.34 -16.99 7.29
N TYR A 77 3.14 -16.04 6.79
CA TYR A 77 4.30 -15.52 7.50
C TYR A 77 3.90 -14.86 8.82
N TYR A 78 2.89 -13.98 8.80
CA TYR A 78 2.44 -13.27 10.00
C TYR A 78 1.57 -14.10 10.95
N ASN A 79 1.07 -15.25 10.51
CA ASN A 79 0.43 -16.23 11.39
C ASN A 79 1.42 -17.07 12.20
N LYS A 80 2.73 -16.88 12.00
CA LYS A 80 3.79 -17.65 12.70
C LYS A 80 4.53 -16.78 13.71
N GLY A 81 5.03 -17.42 14.76
CA GLY A 81 5.95 -16.80 15.71
C GLY A 81 5.28 -15.73 16.59
N ASN A 82 6.04 -14.70 16.89
CA ASN A 82 5.67 -13.67 17.89
C ASN A 82 4.67 -12.62 17.38
N TYR A 83 4.23 -12.70 16.11
CA TYR A 83 3.33 -11.69 15.53
C TYR A 83 1.92 -11.76 16.09
N THR A 84 1.49 -12.92 16.61
CA THR A 84 0.17 -13.09 17.24
C THR A 84 0.02 -12.32 18.55
N ASN A 85 1.15 -12.04 19.23
CA ASN A 85 1.23 -11.29 20.48
C ASN A 85 1.92 -9.94 20.28
N ALA A 86 1.86 -9.41 19.07
CA ALA A 86 2.48 -8.15 18.72
C ALA A 86 1.42 -7.09 18.38
N THR A 87 1.79 -5.83 18.59
CA THR A 87 1.10 -4.68 18.04
C THR A 87 2.08 -3.86 17.21
N VAL A 88 1.57 -3.17 16.20
CA VAL A 88 2.38 -2.29 15.37
C VAL A 88 1.65 -0.97 15.14
N ASN A 89 2.38 0.12 15.24
CA ASN A 89 1.89 1.45 14.93
C ASN A 89 2.87 2.15 13.99
N TRP A 90 2.34 2.88 13.02
CA TRP A 90 3.13 3.68 12.11
C TRP A 90 2.35 4.90 11.59
N THR A 91 3.09 5.85 11.09
CA THR A 91 2.52 7.00 10.40
C THR A 91 3.47 7.37 9.28
N PRO A 92 2.99 7.59 8.05
CA PRO A 92 3.84 8.05 6.97
C PRO A 92 4.32 9.49 7.25
N ASP A 93 5.64 9.68 7.16
CA ASP A 93 6.27 10.99 7.19
C ASP A 93 6.23 11.63 5.79
N PHE A 94 6.08 10.79 4.75
CA PHE A 94 6.09 11.22 3.36
C PHE A 94 5.18 10.34 2.49
N ILE A 95 4.49 10.97 1.54
CA ILE A 95 3.66 10.33 0.53
C ILE A 95 3.88 11.04 -0.80
N ASP A 96 4.17 10.28 -1.86
CA ASP A 96 4.14 10.81 -3.21
C ASP A 96 3.44 9.86 -4.17
N VAL A 97 2.98 10.40 -5.30
CA VAL A 97 2.14 9.70 -6.26
C VAL A 97 2.63 9.95 -7.68
N SER A 98 2.46 8.95 -8.55
CA SER A 98 2.72 9.07 -9.98
C SER A 98 1.79 10.08 -10.65
N ASP A 99 2.21 10.64 -11.77
CA ASP A 99 1.41 11.62 -12.51
C ASP A 99 0.07 11.07 -13.00
N CYS A 100 -0.03 9.75 -13.22
CA CYS A 100 -1.29 9.09 -13.59
C CYS A 100 -2.20 8.76 -12.39
N GLY A 101 -1.75 9.03 -11.14
CA GLY A 101 -2.55 8.79 -9.94
C GLY A 101 -2.86 7.32 -9.63
N THR A 102 -2.13 6.36 -10.22
CA THR A 102 -2.39 4.92 -10.05
C THR A 102 -1.35 4.19 -9.23
N LEU A 103 -0.22 4.84 -8.96
CA LEU A 103 0.86 4.34 -8.13
C LEU A 103 1.30 5.42 -7.16
N GLY A 104 1.62 5.03 -5.93
CA GLY A 104 2.23 5.92 -4.96
C GLY A 104 3.16 5.17 -4.03
N TYR A 105 3.93 5.90 -3.25
CA TYR A 105 4.77 5.32 -2.22
C TYR A 105 4.74 6.16 -0.96
N THR A 106 4.97 5.48 0.14
CA THR A 106 5.04 6.07 1.48
C THR A 106 6.30 5.62 2.19
N PHE A 107 6.80 6.43 3.08
CA PHE A 107 7.76 5.99 4.08
C PHE A 107 7.55 6.75 5.38
N GLY A 108 8.01 6.18 6.47
CA GLY A 108 7.89 6.77 7.79
C GLY A 108 8.46 5.84 8.85
N LYS A 109 8.10 6.11 10.10
CA LYS A 109 8.59 5.35 11.25
C LYS A 109 7.53 4.39 11.74
N TYR A 110 7.98 3.23 12.22
CA TYR A 110 7.12 2.28 12.90
C TYR A 110 7.62 1.95 14.30
N VAL A 111 6.71 1.48 15.13
CA VAL A 111 6.99 0.89 16.43
C VAL A 111 6.25 -0.45 16.52
N TRP A 112 7.00 -1.53 16.59
CA TRP A 112 6.49 -2.85 16.96
C TRP A 112 6.67 -3.07 18.45
N LYS A 113 5.62 -3.60 19.11
CA LYS A 113 5.66 -4.04 20.49
C LYS A 113 5.33 -5.53 20.52
N VAL A 114 6.23 -6.32 21.04
CA VAL A 114 6.09 -7.77 21.12
C VAL A 114 6.12 -8.17 22.59
N GLN A 115 5.13 -8.92 23.04
CA GLN A 115 5.14 -9.50 24.36
C GLN A 115 5.91 -10.82 24.34
N ASN A 116 6.98 -10.89 25.11
CA ASN A 116 7.77 -12.11 25.29
C ASN A 116 7.04 -13.13 26.18
N THR A 117 7.58 -14.35 26.23
CA THR A 117 7.05 -15.46 27.04
C THR A 117 7.09 -15.18 28.56
N ASP A 118 7.95 -14.27 29.01
CA ASP A 118 8.03 -13.81 30.41
C ASP A 118 7.08 -12.62 30.69
N GLY A 119 6.21 -12.25 29.72
CA GLY A 119 5.25 -11.17 29.85
C GLY A 119 5.80 -9.77 29.61
N LYS A 120 7.11 -9.61 29.36
CA LYS A 120 7.73 -8.32 29.09
C LYS A 120 7.45 -7.87 27.66
N ILE A 121 7.22 -6.56 27.52
CA ILE A 121 7.07 -5.92 26.20
C ILE A 121 8.43 -5.42 25.73
N VAL A 122 8.80 -5.85 24.51
CA VAL A 122 9.99 -5.36 23.80
C VAL A 122 9.55 -4.51 22.64
N GLU A 123 10.14 -3.31 22.50
CA GLU A 123 9.89 -2.41 21.38
C GLU A 123 10.97 -2.52 20.31
N TYR A 124 10.54 -2.65 19.05
CA TYR A 124 11.39 -2.56 17.87
C TYR A 124 10.95 -1.35 17.04
N LYS A 125 11.88 -0.47 16.71
CA LYS A 125 11.65 0.75 15.95
C LYS A 125 12.43 0.71 14.65
N GLY A 126 11.86 1.27 13.60
CA GLY A 126 12.53 1.34 12.31
C GLY A 126 11.79 2.26 11.33
N VAL A 127 12.21 2.16 10.09
CA VAL A 127 11.60 2.86 8.96
C VAL A 127 10.87 1.85 8.09
N PHE A 128 9.65 2.17 7.68
CA PHE A 128 8.93 1.42 6.67
C PHE A 128 8.98 2.16 5.33
N HIS A 129 8.77 1.42 4.26
CA HIS A 129 8.63 1.94 2.91
C HIS A 129 7.64 1.05 2.16
N THR A 130 6.50 1.62 1.78
CA THR A 130 5.40 0.90 1.13
C THR A 130 5.14 1.47 -0.26
N VAL A 131 4.96 0.61 -1.26
CA VAL A 131 4.53 1.00 -2.60
C VAL A 131 3.07 0.58 -2.77
N TRP A 132 2.22 1.54 -3.08
CA TRP A 132 0.78 1.41 -3.25
C TRP A 132 0.37 1.46 -4.71
N LYS A 133 -0.58 0.61 -5.08
CA LYS A 133 -1.17 0.55 -6.41
C LYS A 133 -2.69 0.64 -6.32
N LYS A 134 -3.28 1.56 -7.09
CA LYS A 134 -4.74 1.68 -7.23
C LYS A 134 -5.27 0.51 -8.04
N GLN A 135 -6.28 -0.17 -7.51
CA GLN A 135 -6.93 -1.30 -8.14
C GLN A 135 -8.04 -0.80 -9.09
N PRO A 136 -8.54 -1.66 -10.01
CA PRO A 136 -9.64 -1.28 -10.91
C PRO A 136 -10.93 -0.86 -10.20
N ASP A 137 -11.16 -1.34 -8.98
CA ASP A 137 -12.29 -0.97 -8.12
C ASP A 137 -12.08 0.34 -7.33
N GLY A 138 -10.95 1.01 -7.53
CA GLY A 138 -10.58 2.25 -6.84
C GLY A 138 -9.90 2.05 -5.49
N THR A 139 -9.83 0.84 -4.94
CA THR A 139 -9.12 0.57 -3.68
C THR A 139 -7.60 0.61 -3.85
N TRP A 140 -6.90 0.90 -2.75
CA TRP A 140 -5.44 0.88 -2.72
C TRP A 140 -4.94 -0.42 -2.09
N LYS A 141 -4.02 -1.09 -2.76
CA LYS A 141 -3.31 -2.27 -2.25
C LYS A 141 -1.82 -2.04 -2.35
N TYR A 142 -1.06 -2.47 -1.33
CA TYR A 142 0.37 -2.42 -1.46
C TYR A 142 0.88 -3.54 -2.38
N VAL A 143 1.92 -3.24 -3.14
CA VAL A 143 2.62 -4.18 -4.02
C VAL A 143 4.02 -4.50 -3.51
N TRP A 144 4.53 -3.63 -2.62
CA TRP A 144 5.80 -3.79 -1.90
C TRP A 144 5.69 -3.21 -0.49
N ASP A 145 6.31 -3.89 0.51
CA ASP A 145 6.41 -3.43 1.89
C ASP A 145 7.66 -4.00 2.60
#